data_d82e14ef4d4e25b2e8baac6e4bd55df4
#
_entry.id   d82e14ef4d4e25b2e8baac6e4bd55df4
#
_cell.length_a   1.000
_cell.length_b   1.000
_cell.length_c   1.000
_cell.angle_alpha   90.00
_cell.angle_beta   90.00
_cell.angle_gamma   90.00
#
_symmetry.space_group_name_H-M   'P 1'
#
loop_
_entity.id
_entity.type
_entity.pdbx_description
1 polymer ?
#
loop_
_entity_poly.entity_id
_entity_poly.type
_entity_poly.pdbx_seq_one_letter_code
_entity_poly.pdbx_strand_id
1 'polypeptide(L)'
;AAARAGAGRLASEANASLTAILFSVLTISSLILPIILGLLFDLSAANEEFIRDLFMHTLRSFIIMAVMINVLLTVSQRKSEVVSASNWFMFMALASFIFGSQFRFFGELANSTQTVWLGERMSQSWTIIALIFAVAYHVVPRAASRPIWSDSMTKASLLLLFFTLPPFMLSPADAGMLLENLGAILMTVALLPILAGSVNILMTSLGNATGVVSRPGALAATLA
;
A
#
# COMPACT_ATOMS: atom_id res chain seq x y z
N ALA A 1 5.66 -7.87 -10.06
CA ALA A 1 5.58 -7.51 -11.50
C ALA A 1 6.20 -6.13 -11.77
N ALA A 2 5.76 -5.07 -11.07
CA ALA A 2 6.26 -3.71 -11.28
C ALA A 2 7.78 -3.56 -10.97
N ALA A 3 8.26 -4.15 -9.88
CA ALA A 3 9.69 -4.15 -9.54
C ALA A 3 10.52 -4.89 -10.60
N ARG A 4 10.06 -6.06 -11.04
CA ARG A 4 10.74 -6.86 -12.06
C ARG A 4 10.82 -6.15 -13.42
N ALA A 5 9.90 -5.23 -13.72
CA ALA A 5 9.90 -4.50 -14.98
C ALA A 5 11.18 -3.69 -15.23
N GLY A 6 11.78 -3.14 -14.18
CA GLY A 6 13.01 -2.36 -14.29
C GLY A 6 14.30 -3.18 -14.23
N ALA A 7 14.26 -4.35 -13.59
CA ALA A 7 15.44 -5.19 -13.34
C ALA A 7 15.46 -6.50 -14.17
N GLY A 8 14.32 -6.87 -14.77
CA GLY A 8 14.16 -8.12 -15.52
C GLY A 8 13.93 -9.35 -14.64
N ARG A 9 14.44 -9.37 -13.41
CA ARG A 9 14.27 -10.44 -12.42
C ARG A 9 14.16 -9.89 -11.01
N LEU A 10 13.66 -10.67 -10.07
CA LEU A 10 13.73 -10.33 -8.65
C LEU A 10 15.16 -10.46 -8.13
N ALA A 11 15.52 -9.65 -7.15
CA ALA A 11 16.82 -9.76 -6.48
C ALA A 11 16.97 -11.12 -5.79
N SER A 12 15.88 -11.63 -5.18
CA SER A 12 15.87 -12.92 -4.53
C SER A 12 14.53 -13.64 -4.77
N GLU A 13 14.55 -14.69 -5.58
CA GLU A 13 13.39 -15.59 -5.76
C GLU A 13 13.15 -16.43 -4.49
N ALA A 14 14.21 -16.78 -3.76
CA ALA A 14 14.11 -17.48 -2.49
C ALA A 14 13.35 -16.64 -1.44
N ASN A 15 13.64 -15.34 -1.34
CA ASN A 15 12.91 -14.43 -0.46
C ASN A 15 11.44 -14.30 -0.90
N ALA A 16 11.16 -14.23 -2.20
CA ALA A 16 9.78 -14.18 -2.70
C ALA A 16 9.00 -15.45 -2.36
N SER A 17 9.64 -16.62 -2.49
CA SER A 17 9.04 -17.90 -2.10
C SER A 17 8.81 -17.98 -0.58
N LEU A 18 9.80 -17.55 0.21
CA LEU A 18 9.68 -17.51 1.67
C LEU A 18 8.53 -16.59 2.11
N THR A 19 8.41 -15.40 1.52
CA THR A 19 7.32 -14.47 1.87
C THR A 19 5.94 -15.03 1.51
N ALA A 20 5.82 -15.78 0.41
CA ALA A 20 4.59 -16.48 0.05
C ALA A 20 4.22 -17.57 1.08
N ILE A 21 5.20 -18.35 1.53
CA ILE A 21 5.02 -19.37 2.58
C ILE A 21 4.61 -18.69 3.89
N LEU A 22 5.32 -17.65 4.32
CA LEU A 22 5.01 -16.91 5.55
C LEU A 22 3.61 -16.27 5.50
N PHE A 23 3.19 -15.78 4.35
CA PHE A 23 1.82 -15.27 4.17
C PHE A 23 0.77 -16.36 4.33
N SER A 24 1.04 -17.58 3.82
CA SER A 24 0.18 -18.74 4.03
C SER A 24 0.14 -19.15 5.51
N VAL A 25 1.29 -19.13 6.18
CA VAL A 25 1.38 -19.37 7.63
C VAL A 25 0.58 -18.33 8.41
N LEU A 26 0.69 -17.03 8.06
CA LEU A 26 -0.09 -15.96 8.68
C LEU A 26 -1.60 -16.23 8.57
N THR A 27 -2.07 -16.59 7.36
CA THR A 27 -3.47 -16.88 7.11
C THR A 27 -3.97 -18.09 7.92
N ILE A 28 -3.19 -19.17 7.95
CA ILE A 28 -3.53 -20.36 8.72
C ILE A 28 -3.49 -20.05 10.24
N SER A 29 -2.47 -19.35 10.71
CA SER A 29 -2.34 -18.98 12.12
C SER A 29 -3.49 -18.10 12.60
N SER A 30 -4.02 -17.22 11.76
CA SER A 30 -5.18 -16.37 12.13
C SER A 30 -6.44 -17.18 12.47
N LEU A 31 -6.56 -18.38 11.90
CA LEU A 31 -7.69 -19.28 12.15
C LEU A 31 -7.42 -20.24 13.33
N ILE A 32 -6.19 -20.71 13.46
CA ILE A 32 -5.85 -21.79 14.41
C ILE A 32 -5.42 -21.22 15.76
N LEU A 33 -4.74 -20.09 15.80
CA LEU A 33 -4.17 -19.53 17.04
C LEU A 33 -5.21 -19.28 18.15
N PRO A 34 -6.40 -18.71 17.88
CA PRO A 34 -7.43 -18.54 18.89
C PRO A 34 -7.85 -19.87 19.51
N ILE A 35 -7.99 -20.92 18.69
CA ILE A 35 -8.37 -22.27 19.15
C ILE A 35 -7.29 -22.85 20.04
N ILE A 36 -6.03 -22.73 19.66
CA ILE A 36 -4.89 -23.25 20.44
C ILE A 36 -4.77 -22.50 21.77
N LEU A 37 -4.86 -21.18 21.77
CA LEU A 37 -4.75 -20.37 22.99
C LEU A 37 -5.88 -20.68 23.97
N GLY A 38 -7.12 -20.77 23.49
CA GLY A 38 -8.27 -21.09 24.33
C GLY A 38 -8.25 -22.52 24.88
N LEU A 39 -7.71 -23.50 24.13
CA LEU A 39 -7.69 -24.90 24.56
C LEU A 39 -6.50 -25.24 25.47
N LEU A 40 -5.34 -24.62 25.26
CA LEU A 40 -4.10 -25.05 25.92
C LEU A 40 -3.68 -24.18 27.11
N PHE A 41 -4.11 -22.92 27.17
CA PHE A 41 -3.52 -22.00 28.13
C PHE A 41 -4.49 -21.41 29.16
N ASP A 42 -5.78 -21.73 29.11
CA ASP A 42 -6.79 -21.21 30.05
C ASP A 42 -6.61 -19.70 30.38
N LEU A 43 -6.33 -18.94 29.33
CA LEU A 43 -6.05 -17.51 29.44
C LEU A 43 -7.37 -16.74 29.60
N SER A 44 -7.31 -15.62 30.33
CA SER A 44 -8.42 -14.67 30.25
C SER A 44 -8.59 -14.15 28.82
N ALA A 45 -9.80 -13.86 28.41
CA ALA A 45 -10.10 -13.40 27.03
C ALA A 45 -9.24 -12.19 26.61
N ALA A 46 -8.95 -11.28 27.53
CA ALA A 46 -8.09 -10.11 27.27
C ALA A 46 -6.63 -10.50 26.98
N ASN A 47 -6.09 -11.47 27.73
CA ASN A 47 -4.71 -11.93 27.52
C ASN A 47 -4.60 -12.74 26.24
N GLU A 48 -5.60 -13.55 25.91
CA GLU A 48 -5.67 -14.29 24.65
C GLU A 48 -5.66 -13.35 23.46
N GLU A 49 -6.50 -12.33 23.48
CA GLU A 49 -6.59 -11.32 22.43
C GLU A 49 -5.25 -10.58 22.25
N PHE A 50 -4.64 -10.13 23.35
CA PHE A 50 -3.35 -9.45 23.32
C PHE A 50 -2.23 -10.31 22.71
N ILE A 51 -2.11 -11.58 23.13
CA ILE A 51 -1.07 -12.50 22.63
C ILE A 51 -1.30 -12.77 21.14
N ARG A 52 -2.54 -13.02 20.75
CA ARG A 52 -2.91 -13.24 19.35
C ARG A 52 -2.52 -12.03 18.49
N ASP A 53 -2.91 -10.84 18.90
CA ASP A 53 -2.69 -9.62 18.13
C ASP A 53 -1.21 -9.27 18.06
N LEU A 54 -0.45 -9.45 19.13
CA LEU A 54 1.01 -9.29 19.15
C LEU A 54 1.69 -10.25 18.17
N PHE A 55 1.31 -11.52 18.19
CA PHE A 55 1.86 -12.53 17.28
C PHE A 55 1.54 -12.20 15.82
N MET A 56 0.28 -11.90 15.52
CA MET A 56 -0.17 -11.59 14.17
C MET A 56 0.46 -10.31 13.64
N HIS A 57 0.59 -9.29 14.49
CA HIS A 57 1.26 -8.03 14.14
C HIS A 57 2.75 -8.25 13.82
N THR A 58 3.45 -9.00 14.68
CA THR A 58 4.87 -9.30 14.50
C THR A 58 5.11 -10.07 13.21
N LEU A 59 4.37 -11.15 12.97
CA LEU A 59 4.51 -11.95 11.76
C LEU A 59 4.20 -11.15 10.49
N ARG A 60 3.14 -10.35 10.51
CA ARG A 60 2.77 -9.45 9.39
C ARG A 60 3.88 -8.44 9.10
N SER A 61 4.46 -7.84 10.14
CA SER A 61 5.54 -6.86 10.00
C SER A 61 6.79 -7.49 9.37
N PHE A 62 7.17 -8.70 9.77
CA PHE A 62 8.28 -9.44 9.15
C PHE A 62 8.05 -9.75 7.68
N ILE A 63 6.85 -10.22 7.32
CA ILE A 63 6.50 -10.55 5.93
C ILE A 63 6.64 -9.32 5.05
N ILE A 64 6.07 -8.19 5.47
CA ILE A 64 6.06 -6.97 4.66
C ILE A 64 7.44 -6.34 4.59
N MET A 65 8.22 -6.39 5.67
CA MET A 65 9.61 -5.96 5.66
C MET A 65 10.43 -6.78 4.65
N ALA A 66 10.25 -8.10 4.62
CA ALA A 66 10.93 -8.98 3.67
C ALA A 66 10.52 -8.67 2.21
N VAL A 67 9.23 -8.39 1.96
CA VAL A 67 8.75 -7.93 0.65
C VAL A 67 9.40 -6.60 0.26
N MET A 68 9.40 -5.62 1.16
CA MET A 68 9.98 -4.31 0.91
C MET A 68 11.47 -4.38 0.60
N ILE A 69 12.22 -5.15 1.36
CA ILE A 69 13.66 -5.38 1.12
C ILE A 69 13.87 -6.02 -0.26
N ASN A 70 13.10 -7.04 -0.62
CA ASN A 70 13.24 -7.68 -1.92
C ASN A 70 12.91 -6.72 -3.08
N VAL A 71 11.87 -5.89 -2.92
CA VAL A 71 11.52 -4.86 -3.90
C VAL A 71 12.61 -3.80 -4.01
N LEU A 72 13.13 -3.29 -2.89
CA LEU A 72 14.21 -2.29 -2.87
C LEU A 72 15.48 -2.84 -3.55
N LEU A 73 15.90 -4.05 -3.20
CA LEU A 73 17.05 -4.71 -3.83
C LEU A 73 16.82 -4.96 -5.32
N THR A 74 15.61 -5.35 -5.71
CA THR A 74 15.25 -5.56 -7.12
C THR A 74 15.36 -4.25 -7.90
N VAL A 75 14.85 -3.17 -7.35
CA VAL A 75 14.90 -1.85 -8.00
C VAL A 75 16.33 -1.27 -7.99
N SER A 76 17.13 -1.54 -6.97
CA SER A 76 18.55 -1.12 -6.94
C SER A 76 19.39 -1.78 -8.04
N GLN A 77 19.05 -3.01 -8.44
CA GLN A 77 19.69 -3.77 -9.51
C GLN A 77 19.13 -3.46 -10.91
N ARG A 78 18.29 -2.43 -11.05
CA ARG A 78 17.71 -2.06 -12.34
C ARG A 78 18.75 -1.63 -13.35
N LYS A 79 18.47 -1.92 -14.63
CA LYS A 79 19.31 -1.49 -15.75
C LYS A 79 18.99 -0.08 -16.25
N SER A 80 17.78 0.43 -15.94
CA SER A 80 17.36 1.77 -16.32
C SER A 80 17.83 2.80 -15.29
N GLU A 81 18.25 3.97 -15.74
CA GLU A 81 18.67 5.07 -14.86
C GLU A 81 17.50 5.61 -14.02
N VAL A 82 16.31 5.60 -14.57
CA VAL A 82 15.12 6.18 -13.94
C VAL A 82 14.24 5.09 -13.32
N VAL A 83 13.80 5.32 -12.08
CA VAL A 83 12.81 4.47 -11.41
C VAL A 83 11.43 4.76 -12.01
N SER A 84 10.72 3.71 -12.43
CA SER A 84 9.39 3.87 -13.01
C SER A 84 8.37 4.41 -11.98
N ALA A 85 7.38 5.15 -12.45
CA ALA A 85 6.28 5.65 -11.61
C ALA A 85 5.60 4.53 -10.82
N SER A 86 5.35 3.39 -11.46
CA SER A 86 4.80 2.19 -10.81
C SER A 86 5.62 1.73 -9.59
N ASN A 87 6.95 1.78 -9.67
CA ASN A 87 7.81 1.41 -8.54
C ASN A 87 7.72 2.43 -7.40
N TRP A 88 7.63 3.73 -7.70
CA TRP A 88 7.44 4.75 -6.67
C TRP A 88 6.13 4.59 -5.92
N PHE A 89 5.03 4.37 -6.64
CA PHE A 89 3.74 4.10 -6.00
C PHE A 89 3.75 2.78 -5.20
N MET A 90 4.49 1.77 -5.66
CA MET A 90 4.65 0.53 -4.89
C MET A 90 5.46 0.75 -3.60
N PHE A 91 6.53 1.55 -3.62
CA PHE A 91 7.25 1.92 -2.40
C PHE A 91 6.36 2.68 -1.43
N MET A 92 5.58 3.62 -1.93
CA MET A 92 4.61 4.36 -1.13
C MET A 92 3.59 3.42 -0.46
N ALA A 93 3.05 2.46 -1.20
CA ALA A 93 2.11 1.48 -0.68
C ALA A 93 2.74 0.63 0.45
N LEU A 94 3.93 0.09 0.22
CA LEU A 94 4.64 -0.72 1.20
C LEU A 94 5.01 0.09 2.46
N ALA A 95 5.51 1.30 2.29
CA ALA A 95 5.82 2.19 3.38
C ALA A 95 4.56 2.56 4.20
N SER A 96 3.48 2.94 3.52
CA SER A 96 2.20 3.25 4.16
C SER A 96 1.67 2.08 4.97
N PHE A 97 1.78 0.87 4.43
CA PHE A 97 1.34 -0.32 5.15
C PHE A 97 2.20 -0.61 6.39
N ILE A 98 3.53 -0.54 6.27
CA ILE A 98 4.44 -0.77 7.40
C ILE A 98 4.18 0.26 8.51
N PHE A 99 4.28 1.54 8.18
CA PHE A 99 4.08 2.60 9.18
C PHE A 99 2.65 2.58 9.75
N GLY A 100 1.64 2.37 8.91
CA GLY A 100 0.26 2.29 9.34
C GLY A 100 0.03 1.14 10.32
N SER A 101 0.57 -0.04 10.06
CA SER A 101 0.45 -1.17 10.97
C SER A 101 1.16 -0.93 12.31
N GLN A 102 2.31 -0.25 12.30
CA GLN A 102 3.01 0.13 13.55
C GLN A 102 2.20 1.17 14.34
N PHE A 103 1.73 2.24 13.69
CA PHE A 103 0.92 3.26 14.36
C PHE A 103 -0.36 2.67 14.97
N ARG A 104 -1.04 1.79 14.25
CA ARG A 104 -2.21 1.11 14.79
C ARG A 104 -1.86 0.31 16.04
N PHE A 105 -0.87 -0.57 15.97
CA PHE A 105 -0.48 -1.43 17.08
C PHE A 105 -0.04 -0.64 18.32
N PHE A 106 0.84 0.34 18.16
CA PHE A 106 1.28 1.20 19.28
C PHE A 106 0.17 2.11 19.79
N GLY A 107 -0.74 2.53 18.92
CA GLY A 107 -1.93 3.29 19.31
C GLY A 107 -2.87 2.48 20.20
N GLU A 108 -3.11 1.21 19.87
CA GLU A 108 -3.89 0.28 20.69
C GLU A 108 -3.22 0.09 22.08
N LEU A 109 -1.90 -0.13 22.12
CA LEU A 109 -1.14 -0.26 23.38
C LEU A 109 -1.18 1.01 24.23
N ALA A 110 -1.15 2.19 23.61
CA ALA A 110 -1.19 3.48 24.28
C ALA A 110 -2.60 4.00 24.57
N ASN A 111 -3.65 3.25 24.21
CA ASN A 111 -5.06 3.69 24.23
C ASN A 111 -5.27 5.05 23.52
N SER A 112 -4.55 5.29 22.41
CA SER A 112 -4.62 6.52 21.63
C SER A 112 -5.48 6.32 20.40
N THR A 113 -6.73 6.76 20.45
CA THR A 113 -7.70 6.70 19.34
C THR A 113 -7.15 7.36 18.07
N GLN A 114 -6.46 8.49 18.21
CA GLN A 114 -5.86 9.22 17.08
C GLN A 114 -4.79 8.38 16.37
N THR A 115 -3.91 7.73 17.15
CA THR A 115 -2.82 6.92 16.59
C THR A 115 -3.36 5.65 15.93
N VAL A 116 -4.38 5.01 16.51
CA VAL A 116 -5.09 3.87 15.91
C VAL A 116 -5.70 4.29 14.58
N TRP A 117 -6.48 5.37 14.57
CA TRP A 117 -7.14 5.88 13.38
C TRP A 117 -6.14 6.22 12.26
N LEU A 118 -5.03 6.89 12.61
CA LEU A 118 -3.91 7.17 11.70
C LEU A 118 -3.38 5.87 11.08
N GLY A 119 -3.09 4.89 11.92
CA GLY A 119 -2.59 3.59 11.49
C GLY A 119 -3.53 2.85 10.55
N GLU A 120 -4.82 2.86 10.82
CA GLU A 120 -5.85 2.25 9.96
C GLU A 120 -5.93 2.94 8.61
N ARG A 121 -5.95 4.26 8.56
CA ARG A 121 -5.98 5.01 7.31
C ARG A 121 -4.74 4.77 6.47
N MET A 122 -3.56 4.76 7.09
CA MET A 122 -2.32 4.44 6.38
C MET A 122 -2.30 3.02 5.83
N SER A 123 -2.59 2.04 6.66
CA SER A 123 -2.48 0.63 6.27
C SER A 123 -3.57 0.17 5.30
N GLN A 124 -4.75 0.77 5.34
CA GLN A 124 -5.87 0.39 4.48
C GLN A 124 -6.01 1.34 3.30
N SER A 125 -6.44 2.59 3.53
CA SER A 125 -6.83 3.49 2.45
C SER A 125 -5.66 3.87 1.54
N TRP A 126 -4.57 4.38 2.10
CA TRP A 126 -3.41 4.80 1.31
C TRP A 126 -2.68 3.66 0.63
N THR A 127 -2.52 2.55 1.32
CA THR A 127 -1.90 1.36 0.74
C THR A 127 -2.67 0.90 -0.50
N ILE A 128 -4.01 0.86 -0.42
CA ILE A 128 -4.85 0.43 -1.54
C ILE A 128 -4.76 1.44 -2.69
N ILE A 129 -4.88 2.74 -2.43
CA ILE A 129 -4.78 3.78 -3.46
C ILE A 129 -3.42 3.71 -4.17
N ALA A 130 -2.33 3.63 -3.40
CA ALA A 130 -0.99 3.54 -3.98
C ALA A 130 -0.77 2.24 -4.76
N LEU A 131 -1.33 1.11 -4.32
CA LEU A 131 -1.27 -0.16 -5.07
C LEU A 131 -2.05 -0.09 -6.37
N ILE A 132 -3.24 0.51 -6.38
CA ILE A 132 -4.03 0.72 -7.59
C ILE A 132 -3.20 1.52 -8.61
N PHE A 133 -2.61 2.64 -8.19
CA PHE A 133 -1.75 3.42 -9.07
C PHE A 133 -0.49 2.65 -9.49
N ALA A 134 0.16 1.90 -8.60
CA ALA A 134 1.31 1.08 -8.95
C ALA A 134 0.98 0.09 -10.07
N VAL A 135 -0.17 -0.58 -9.98
CA VAL A 135 -0.65 -1.53 -11.00
C VAL A 135 -1.04 -0.81 -12.28
N ALA A 136 -1.81 0.26 -12.19
CA ALA A 136 -2.30 1.00 -13.35
C ALA A 136 -1.14 1.61 -14.16
N TYR A 137 -0.20 2.29 -13.53
CA TYR A 137 1.01 2.81 -14.17
C TYR A 137 1.95 1.74 -14.74
N HIS A 138 1.79 0.49 -14.33
CA HIS A 138 2.52 -0.63 -14.91
C HIS A 138 1.82 -1.25 -16.12
N VAL A 139 0.53 -1.46 -16.01
CA VAL A 139 -0.25 -2.28 -16.95
C VAL A 139 -0.77 -1.45 -18.12
N VAL A 140 -1.32 -0.25 -17.85
CA VAL A 140 -1.99 0.57 -18.87
C VAL A 140 -1.05 1.04 -19.97
N PRO A 141 0.13 1.63 -19.70
CA PRO A 141 1.03 2.06 -20.76
C PRO A 141 1.50 0.92 -21.66
N ARG A 142 1.67 -0.28 -21.07
CA ARG A 142 2.07 -1.48 -21.82
C ARG A 142 0.95 -2.01 -22.69
N ALA A 143 -0.29 -2.00 -22.20
CA ALA A 143 -1.45 -2.41 -22.95
C ALA A 143 -1.74 -1.44 -24.09
N ALA A 144 -1.61 -0.15 -23.84
CA ALA A 144 -1.74 0.89 -24.84
C ALA A 144 -0.54 0.96 -25.80
N SER A 145 0.58 0.27 -25.52
CA SER A 145 1.84 0.36 -26.27
C SER A 145 2.32 1.81 -26.44
N ARG A 146 2.13 2.63 -25.42
CA ARG A 146 2.42 4.07 -25.40
C ARG A 146 3.04 4.48 -24.07
N PRO A 147 3.87 5.54 -24.06
CA PRO A 147 4.31 6.16 -22.82
C PRO A 147 3.11 6.75 -22.07
N ILE A 148 3.29 7.02 -20.79
CA ILE A 148 2.32 7.73 -19.96
C ILE A 148 2.02 9.09 -20.59
N TRP A 149 0.75 9.50 -20.60
CA TRP A 149 0.29 10.74 -21.24
C TRP A 149 1.02 11.97 -20.70
N SER A 150 1.22 12.07 -19.39
CA SER A 150 1.93 13.19 -18.77
C SER A 150 2.81 12.72 -17.60
N ASP A 151 4.11 12.88 -17.75
CA ASP A 151 5.08 12.59 -16.68
C ASP A 151 4.99 13.62 -15.55
N SER A 152 4.67 14.87 -15.87
CA SER A 152 4.45 15.92 -14.87
C SER A 152 3.23 15.64 -13.99
N MET A 153 2.13 15.16 -14.55
CA MET A 153 0.95 14.74 -13.76
C MET A 153 1.26 13.53 -12.88
N THR A 154 2.05 12.60 -13.38
CA THR A 154 2.50 11.44 -12.57
C THR A 154 3.30 11.90 -11.36
N LYS A 155 4.27 12.80 -11.55
CA LYS A 155 5.09 13.35 -10.46
C LYS A 155 4.25 14.17 -9.49
N ALA A 156 3.35 15.00 -10.00
CA ALA A 156 2.44 15.79 -9.18
C ALA A 156 1.52 14.90 -8.35
N SER A 157 0.92 13.87 -8.95
CA SER A 157 0.10 12.90 -8.21
C SER A 157 0.87 12.22 -7.10
N LEU A 158 2.08 11.75 -7.38
CA LEU A 158 2.92 11.07 -6.38
C LEU A 158 3.28 12.00 -5.22
N LEU A 159 3.79 13.20 -5.54
CA LEU A 159 4.21 14.17 -4.53
C LEU A 159 3.03 14.67 -3.68
N LEU A 160 1.94 15.07 -4.33
CA LEU A 160 0.76 15.56 -3.61
C LEU A 160 0.14 14.45 -2.75
N LEU A 161 0.08 13.21 -3.26
CA LEU A 161 -0.42 12.09 -2.48
C LEU A 161 0.45 11.86 -1.25
N PHE A 162 1.76 11.95 -1.38
CA PHE A 162 2.70 11.81 -0.26
C PHE A 162 2.51 12.92 0.79
N PHE A 163 2.36 14.19 0.36
CA PHE A 163 2.19 15.32 1.28
C PHE A 163 0.80 15.41 1.90
N THR A 164 -0.24 14.93 1.24
CA THR A 164 -1.60 14.91 1.81
C THR A 164 -1.84 13.71 2.72
N LEU A 165 -0.93 12.74 2.75
CA LEU A 165 -1.03 11.55 3.57
C LEU A 165 -1.13 11.86 5.08
N PRO A 166 -0.20 12.60 5.71
CA PRO A 166 -0.24 12.82 7.16
C PRO A 166 -1.49 13.59 7.64
N PRO A 167 -1.88 14.69 6.98
CA PRO A 167 -3.03 15.47 7.44
C PRO A 167 -4.39 14.85 7.17
N PHE A 168 -4.52 14.09 6.09
CA PHE A 168 -5.70 13.27 5.80
C PHE A 168 -6.01 12.29 6.95
N MET A 169 -5.02 11.98 7.74
CA MET A 169 -5.07 10.99 8.80
C MET A 169 -5.35 11.56 10.18
N LEU A 170 -5.49 12.87 10.33
CA LEU A 170 -5.93 13.46 11.58
C LEU A 170 -7.37 13.04 11.87
N SER A 171 -7.59 12.42 13.01
CA SER A 171 -8.93 12.08 13.47
C SER A 171 -9.70 13.37 13.75
N PRO A 172 -10.90 13.56 13.21
CA PRO A 172 -11.72 14.70 13.56
C PRO A 172 -12.19 14.68 15.01
N ALA A 173 -12.30 13.52 15.64
CA ALA A 173 -13.05 13.37 16.87
C ALA A 173 -12.43 13.95 18.13
N ASP A 174 -11.11 14.18 18.21
CA ASP A 174 -10.45 14.61 19.48
C ASP A 174 -9.26 15.54 19.26
N ALA A 175 -9.11 16.10 18.08
CA ALA A 175 -7.92 16.87 17.72
C ALA A 175 -8.05 18.38 18.01
N GLY A 176 -9.26 18.85 18.34
CA GLY A 176 -9.58 20.26 18.49
C GLY A 176 -9.86 20.97 17.17
N MET A 177 -10.67 22.02 17.22
CA MET A 177 -11.27 22.68 16.06
C MET A 177 -10.28 23.07 14.95
N LEU A 178 -9.07 23.47 15.30
CA LEU A 178 -8.04 23.86 14.32
C LEU A 178 -7.55 22.66 13.49
N LEU A 179 -7.25 21.54 14.15
CA LEU A 179 -6.76 20.34 13.50
C LEU A 179 -7.87 19.62 12.72
N GLU A 180 -9.11 19.68 13.21
CA GLU A 180 -10.28 19.15 12.50
C GLU A 180 -10.51 19.88 11.18
N ASN A 181 -10.49 21.22 11.21
CA ASN A 181 -10.61 22.04 10.00
C ASN A 181 -9.46 21.81 9.04
N LEU A 182 -8.22 21.73 9.55
CA LEU A 182 -7.05 21.42 8.73
C LEU A 182 -7.17 20.03 8.10
N GLY A 183 -7.58 19.04 8.87
CA GLY A 183 -7.82 17.67 8.40
C GLY A 183 -8.88 17.63 7.29
N ALA A 184 -10.00 18.35 7.44
CA ALA A 184 -11.05 18.44 6.43
C ALA A 184 -10.56 19.09 5.12
N ILE A 185 -9.79 20.19 5.22
CA ILE A 185 -9.19 20.86 4.06
C ILE A 185 -8.24 19.91 3.32
N LEU A 186 -7.36 19.25 4.06
CA LEU A 186 -6.34 18.37 3.47
C LEU A 186 -6.93 17.09 2.91
N MET A 187 -8.04 16.59 3.49
CA MET A 187 -8.82 15.51 2.92
C MET A 187 -9.41 15.90 1.57
N THR A 188 -9.89 17.14 1.44
CA THR A 188 -10.38 17.68 0.17
C THR A 188 -9.24 17.82 -0.85
N VAL A 189 -8.08 18.33 -0.41
CA VAL A 189 -6.88 18.46 -1.24
C VAL A 189 -6.36 17.10 -1.71
N ALA A 190 -6.51 16.04 -0.92
CA ALA A 190 -6.12 14.68 -1.29
C ALA A 190 -6.88 14.10 -2.51
N LEU A 191 -8.03 14.67 -2.86
CA LEU A 191 -8.73 14.31 -4.10
C LEU A 191 -7.97 14.75 -5.35
N LEU A 192 -7.21 15.85 -5.29
CA LEU A 192 -6.48 16.38 -6.46
C LEU A 192 -5.45 15.38 -7.01
N PRO A 193 -4.54 14.79 -6.23
CA PRO A 193 -3.62 13.79 -6.73
C PRO A 193 -4.29 12.53 -7.25
N ILE A 194 -5.40 12.11 -6.64
CA ILE A 194 -6.19 10.96 -7.10
C ILE A 194 -6.79 11.27 -8.47
N LEU A 195 -7.46 12.41 -8.63
CA LEU A 195 -8.02 12.84 -9.90
C LEU A 195 -6.94 13.02 -10.98
N ALA A 196 -5.82 13.68 -10.66
CA ALA A 196 -4.73 13.87 -11.60
C ALA A 196 -4.14 12.54 -12.07
N GLY A 197 -3.92 11.59 -11.17
CA GLY A 197 -3.44 10.25 -11.50
C GLY A 197 -4.44 9.48 -12.36
N SER A 198 -5.72 9.53 -12.00
CA SER A 198 -6.79 8.86 -12.73
C SER A 198 -6.96 9.42 -14.14
N VAL A 199 -6.98 10.75 -14.29
CA VAL A 199 -7.02 11.41 -15.60
C VAL A 199 -5.81 11.02 -16.46
N ASN A 200 -4.62 11.00 -15.87
CA ASN A 200 -3.41 10.62 -16.60
C ASN A 200 -3.45 9.17 -17.11
N ILE A 201 -3.95 8.25 -16.32
CA ILE A 201 -4.15 6.85 -16.71
C ILE A 201 -5.23 6.75 -17.79
N LEU A 202 -6.35 7.44 -17.63
CA LEU A 202 -7.43 7.46 -18.60
C LEU A 202 -6.96 8.01 -19.96
N MET A 203 -6.25 9.13 -19.98
CA MET A 203 -5.71 9.72 -21.21
C MET A 203 -4.66 8.82 -21.88
N THR A 204 -3.88 8.09 -21.08
CA THR A 204 -2.96 7.08 -21.60
C THR A 204 -3.72 5.94 -22.28
N SER A 205 -4.82 5.46 -21.67
CA SER A 205 -5.63 4.37 -22.21
C SER A 205 -6.41 4.77 -23.46
N LEU A 206 -6.97 5.99 -23.49
CA LEU A 206 -7.70 6.54 -24.64
C LEU A 206 -6.82 6.66 -25.90
N GLY A 207 -5.52 6.84 -25.71
CA GLY A 207 -4.57 6.89 -26.82
C GLY A 207 -4.48 5.60 -27.66
N ASN A 208 -4.86 4.43 -27.12
CA ASN A 208 -5.03 3.17 -27.81
C ASN A 208 -6.07 2.31 -27.06
N ALA A 209 -7.32 2.75 -27.13
CA ALA A 209 -8.42 2.11 -26.38
C ALA A 209 -8.61 0.63 -26.79
N THR A 210 -8.44 0.30 -28.05
CA THR A 210 -8.57 -1.09 -28.53
C THR A 210 -7.53 -2.02 -27.90
N GLY A 211 -6.28 -1.56 -27.77
CA GLY A 211 -5.21 -2.32 -27.12
C GLY A 211 -5.45 -2.53 -25.62
N VAL A 212 -6.11 -1.59 -24.96
CA VAL A 212 -6.46 -1.69 -23.53
C VAL A 212 -7.66 -2.59 -23.32
N VAL A 213 -8.73 -2.41 -24.10
CA VAL A 213 -9.97 -3.19 -24.00
C VAL A 213 -9.74 -4.67 -24.30
N SER A 214 -8.84 -4.99 -25.24
CA SER A 214 -8.51 -6.38 -25.57
C SER A 214 -7.77 -7.13 -24.44
N ARG A 215 -7.33 -6.43 -23.38
CA ARG A 215 -6.60 -7.00 -22.26
C ARG A 215 -7.37 -6.77 -20.93
N PRO A 216 -8.08 -7.80 -20.42
CA PRO A 216 -8.96 -7.64 -19.26
C PRO A 216 -8.30 -6.99 -18.04
N GLY A 217 -7.03 -7.34 -17.76
CA GLY A 217 -6.28 -6.75 -16.65
C GLY A 217 -5.98 -5.25 -16.83
N ALA A 218 -5.79 -4.79 -18.09
CA ALA A 218 -5.57 -3.37 -18.36
C ALA A 218 -6.89 -2.58 -18.28
N LEU A 219 -7.98 -3.16 -18.78
CA LEU A 219 -9.31 -2.58 -18.64
C LEU A 219 -9.69 -2.42 -17.17
N ALA A 220 -9.53 -3.47 -16.37
CA ALA A 220 -9.78 -3.41 -14.92
C ALA A 220 -8.91 -2.33 -14.23
N ALA A 221 -7.61 -2.26 -14.56
CA ALA A 221 -6.71 -1.26 -14.00
C ALA A 221 -7.00 0.20 -14.45
N THR A 222 -7.77 0.38 -15.52
CA THR A 222 -8.20 1.71 -15.97
C THR A 222 -9.49 2.15 -15.29
N LEU A 223 -10.33 1.19 -14.88
CA LEU A 223 -11.63 1.43 -14.26
C LEU A 223 -11.57 1.46 -12.71
N ALA A 224 -10.50 0.94 -12.10
CA ALA A 224 -10.27 0.97 -10.66
C ALA A 224 -9.85 2.35 -10.18
#